data_d25810a826710deaf0d442dc027b4ac9
#
_entry.id   d25810a826710deaf0d442dc027b4ac9
#
_cell.length_a   1.000
_cell.length_b   1.000
_cell.length_c   1.000
_cell.angle_alpha   90.00
_cell.angle_beta   90.00
_cell.angle_gamma   90.00
#
_symmetry.space_group_name_H-M   'P 1'
#
loop_
_entity.id
_entity.type
_entity.pdbx_description
1 polymer ?
#
loop_
_entity_poly.entity_id
_entity_poly.type
_entity_poly.pdbx_seq_one_letter_code
_entity_poly.pdbx_strand_id
1 'polypeptide(L)'
;MKIIRFLDEQGESHYGAQHNDDSVTRIEGCIFSDYTDTGEAATVTKQLAPVKPATVLCIGLNYRKHAEEGGAEIPEHPVLFMKMPSTVQNPGDPILLPTRLKSDSVDYECELAVVIGRDCKNVSKGDALDYVLGYTCANDVSARDWQKGGGGGQWCRGKTFDTFCPLGPVLVTRDEIPNPNALGIKTVLNGEVMQDWNTDDMIFDVPTLIEFLSGSTELAA
;
A
#
# COMPACT_ATOMS: atom_id res chain seq x y z
N MET A 1 -8.91 -4.53 -14.05
CA MET A 1 -8.33 -5.91 -13.90
C MET A 1 -7.81 -6.08 -12.48
N LYS A 2 -7.91 -7.30 -11.90
CA LYS A 2 -7.23 -7.64 -10.63
C LYS A 2 -5.94 -8.39 -10.95
N ILE A 3 -4.81 -7.82 -10.56
CA ILE A 3 -3.48 -8.40 -10.80
C ILE A 3 -2.96 -8.98 -9.50
N ILE A 4 -2.47 -10.21 -9.54
CA ILE A 4 -1.71 -10.85 -8.45
C ILE A 4 -0.28 -11.11 -8.90
N ARG A 5 0.63 -11.18 -7.94
CA ARG A 5 1.97 -11.76 -8.11
C ARG A 5 2.03 -13.06 -7.32
N PHE A 6 2.61 -14.11 -7.90
CA PHE A 6 2.59 -15.43 -7.29
C PHE A 6 3.82 -16.25 -7.64
N LEU A 7 4.05 -17.32 -6.89
CA LEU A 7 4.99 -18.39 -7.23
C LEU A 7 4.24 -19.54 -7.89
N ASP A 8 4.85 -20.10 -8.93
CA ASP A 8 4.40 -21.35 -9.56
C ASP A 8 4.97 -22.59 -8.83
N GLU A 9 4.75 -23.79 -9.39
CA GLU A 9 5.22 -25.07 -8.84
C GLU A 9 6.75 -25.21 -8.86
N GLN A 10 7.43 -24.43 -9.69
CA GLN A 10 8.89 -24.37 -9.80
C GLN A 10 9.50 -23.32 -8.84
N GLY A 11 8.65 -22.51 -8.17
CA GLY A 11 9.06 -21.41 -7.31
C GLY A 11 9.42 -20.15 -8.09
N GLU A 12 9.08 -20.07 -9.38
CA GLU A 12 9.30 -18.88 -10.21
C GLU A 12 8.19 -17.85 -9.99
N SER A 13 8.55 -16.58 -9.99
CA SER A 13 7.62 -15.48 -9.74
C SER A 13 6.99 -14.96 -11.03
N HIS A 14 5.66 -14.91 -11.05
CA HIS A 14 4.85 -14.47 -12.18
C HIS A 14 3.79 -13.46 -11.76
N TYR A 15 3.22 -12.78 -12.76
CA TYR A 15 1.98 -12.03 -12.63
C TYR A 15 0.82 -12.82 -13.25
N GLY A 16 -0.37 -12.63 -12.69
CA GLY A 16 -1.60 -13.22 -13.20
C GLY A 16 -2.79 -12.30 -13.04
N ALA A 17 -3.75 -12.46 -13.93
CA ALA A 17 -5.06 -11.85 -13.82
C ALA A 17 -5.96 -12.76 -12.98
N GLN A 18 -6.48 -12.25 -11.86
CA GLN A 18 -7.45 -12.96 -11.03
C GLN A 18 -8.85 -12.63 -11.50
N HIS A 19 -9.63 -13.66 -11.80
CA HIS A 19 -11.02 -13.55 -12.24
C HIS A 19 -12.01 -13.63 -11.09
N ASN A 20 -13.29 -13.37 -11.36
CA ASN A 20 -14.34 -13.35 -10.31
C ASN A 20 -14.66 -14.72 -9.72
N ASP A 21 -14.27 -15.80 -10.35
CA ASP A 21 -14.37 -17.19 -9.87
C ASP A 21 -13.09 -17.66 -9.16
N ASP A 22 -12.20 -16.71 -8.80
CA ASP A 22 -10.89 -16.93 -8.21
C ASP A 22 -9.90 -17.71 -9.09
N SER A 23 -10.24 -18.02 -10.32
CA SER A 23 -9.28 -18.55 -11.29
C SER A 23 -8.22 -17.48 -11.64
N VAL A 24 -7.04 -17.94 -12.02
CA VAL A 24 -5.93 -17.08 -12.40
C VAL A 24 -5.44 -17.45 -13.79
N THR A 25 -5.28 -16.45 -14.64
CA THR A 25 -4.62 -16.59 -15.94
C THR A 25 -3.28 -15.88 -15.95
N ARG A 26 -2.35 -16.34 -16.78
CA ARG A 26 -0.99 -15.80 -16.87
C ARG A 26 -0.99 -14.41 -17.51
N ILE A 27 -0.24 -13.49 -16.93
CA ILE A 27 0.09 -12.22 -17.58
C ILE A 27 1.49 -12.33 -18.16
N GLU A 28 1.65 -11.98 -19.43
CA GLU A 28 2.92 -11.78 -20.10
C GLU A 28 3.23 -10.29 -20.28
N GLY A 29 4.52 -9.95 -20.29
CA GLY A 29 4.99 -8.57 -20.40
C GLY A 29 5.30 -7.96 -19.03
N CYS A 30 5.32 -6.62 -18.96
CA CYS A 30 5.64 -5.87 -17.76
C CYS A 30 4.42 -5.06 -17.31
N ILE A 31 3.92 -5.27 -16.11
CA ILE A 31 2.74 -4.56 -15.60
C ILE A 31 2.92 -3.04 -15.53
N PHE A 32 4.16 -2.55 -15.58
CA PHE A 32 4.50 -1.12 -15.61
C PHE A 32 4.65 -0.55 -17.03
N SER A 33 4.45 -1.36 -18.06
CA SER A 33 4.48 -0.95 -19.46
C SER A 33 3.41 -1.69 -20.27
N ASP A 34 3.83 -2.52 -21.22
CA ASP A 34 2.90 -3.34 -22.03
C ASP A 34 2.79 -4.73 -21.43
N TYR A 35 1.58 -5.16 -21.15
CA TYR A 35 1.27 -6.50 -20.68
C TYR A 35 -0.05 -7.01 -21.26
N THR A 36 -0.19 -8.31 -21.27
CA THR A 36 -1.38 -8.99 -21.80
C THR A 36 -1.76 -10.16 -20.90
N ASP A 37 -3.05 -10.28 -20.60
CA ASP A 37 -3.61 -11.51 -20.07
C ASP A 37 -3.68 -12.54 -21.21
N THR A 38 -2.94 -13.62 -21.08
CA THR A 38 -2.83 -14.65 -22.13
C THR A 38 -4.06 -15.56 -22.20
N GLY A 39 -4.89 -15.56 -21.17
CA GLY A 39 -5.98 -16.54 -21.01
C GLY A 39 -5.52 -17.94 -20.62
N GLU A 40 -4.21 -18.18 -20.48
CA GLU A 40 -3.66 -19.46 -20.03
C GLU A 40 -3.80 -19.60 -18.52
N ALA A 41 -4.40 -20.71 -18.06
CA ALA A 41 -4.56 -20.97 -16.64
C ALA A 41 -3.21 -21.04 -15.92
N ALA A 42 -3.11 -20.42 -14.76
CA ALA A 42 -1.91 -20.44 -13.93
C ALA A 42 -2.14 -21.22 -12.62
N THR A 43 -1.15 -22.03 -12.22
CA THR A 43 -1.13 -22.67 -10.91
C THR A 43 -0.45 -21.78 -9.90
N VAL A 44 -1.18 -21.31 -8.89
CA VAL A 44 -0.68 -20.46 -7.82
C VAL A 44 -0.32 -21.31 -6.61
N THR A 45 0.97 -21.45 -6.30
CA THR A 45 1.42 -22.18 -5.09
C THR A 45 1.54 -21.27 -3.88
N LYS A 46 1.91 -20.01 -4.11
CA LYS A 46 1.99 -18.97 -3.09
C LYS A 46 1.68 -17.60 -3.70
N GLN A 47 0.78 -16.87 -3.07
CA GLN A 47 0.55 -15.47 -3.42
C GLN A 47 1.61 -14.57 -2.78
N LEU A 48 2.09 -13.61 -3.52
CA LEU A 48 3.08 -12.62 -3.09
C LEU A 48 2.45 -11.23 -3.00
N ALA A 49 3.12 -10.31 -2.32
CA ALA A 49 2.76 -8.90 -2.43
C ALA A 49 2.71 -8.49 -3.92
N PRO A 50 1.67 -7.79 -4.37
CA PRO A 50 1.40 -7.60 -5.81
C PRO A 50 2.49 -6.82 -6.52
N VAL A 51 3.28 -6.02 -5.80
CA VAL A 51 4.44 -5.30 -6.33
C VAL A 51 5.64 -5.43 -5.39
N LYS A 52 6.84 -5.18 -5.92
CA LYS A 52 8.08 -5.00 -5.16
C LYS A 52 8.47 -3.54 -5.25
N PRO A 53 8.00 -2.67 -4.34
CA PRO A 53 8.29 -1.25 -4.44
C PRO A 53 9.78 -0.97 -4.19
N ALA A 54 10.36 -0.05 -4.97
CA ALA A 54 11.69 0.51 -4.69
C ALA A 54 11.65 1.47 -3.49
N THR A 55 10.51 2.12 -3.29
CA THR A 55 10.27 3.09 -2.21
C THR A 55 8.83 2.98 -1.74
N VAL A 56 8.61 3.11 -0.44
CA VAL A 56 7.27 3.19 0.16
C VAL A 56 7.15 4.53 0.87
N LEU A 57 6.44 5.46 0.24
CA LEU A 57 6.13 6.77 0.80
C LEU A 57 4.79 6.68 1.52
N CYS A 58 4.74 7.12 2.77
CA CYS A 58 3.56 7.04 3.62
C CYS A 58 3.15 8.44 4.07
N ILE A 59 1.84 8.66 4.15
CA ILE A 59 1.29 9.94 4.61
C ILE A 59 0.59 9.72 5.94
N GLY A 60 1.16 10.31 6.98
CA GLY A 60 0.57 10.28 8.32
C GLY A 60 -0.53 11.32 8.50
N LEU A 61 -1.44 11.04 9.43
CA LEU A 61 -2.49 11.97 9.85
C LEU A 61 -3.36 12.50 8.69
N ASN A 62 -3.68 11.63 7.74
CA ASN A 62 -4.40 12.02 6.52
C ASN A 62 -5.92 11.77 6.56
N TYR A 63 -6.48 11.37 7.69
CA TYR A 63 -7.93 11.21 7.88
C TYR A 63 -8.42 12.17 8.96
N ARG A 64 -9.50 12.94 8.68
CA ARG A 64 -10.04 13.98 9.58
C ARG A 64 -10.45 13.39 10.91
N LYS A 65 -11.21 12.30 10.89
CA LYS A 65 -11.63 11.63 12.12
C LYS A 65 -10.46 11.12 12.95
N HIS A 66 -9.42 10.59 12.32
CA HIS A 66 -8.23 10.14 13.04
C HIS A 66 -7.51 11.32 13.72
N ALA A 67 -7.44 12.47 13.05
CA ALA A 67 -6.91 13.69 13.67
C ALA A 67 -7.76 14.15 14.87
N GLU A 68 -9.08 14.14 14.74
CA GLU A 68 -10.02 14.49 15.80
C GLU A 68 -9.92 13.54 16.99
N GLU A 69 -9.90 12.22 16.78
CA GLU A 69 -9.74 11.20 17.82
C GLU A 69 -8.42 11.36 18.60
N GLY A 70 -7.35 11.71 17.91
CA GLY A 70 -6.04 11.96 18.49
C GLY A 70 -5.88 13.35 19.11
N GLY A 71 -6.86 14.24 18.97
CA GLY A 71 -6.76 15.65 19.37
C GLY A 71 -5.65 16.41 18.63
N ALA A 72 -5.30 15.95 17.43
CA ALA A 72 -4.27 16.57 16.63
C ALA A 72 -4.85 17.67 15.74
N GLU A 73 -4.08 18.73 15.52
CA GLU A 73 -4.43 19.75 14.54
C GLU A 73 -4.32 19.17 13.12
N ILE A 74 -5.22 19.61 12.24
CA ILE A 74 -5.16 19.23 10.81
C ILE A 74 -3.88 19.85 10.22
N PRO A 75 -2.99 19.05 9.63
CA PRO A 75 -1.74 19.56 9.08
C PRO A 75 -1.99 20.43 7.84
N GLU A 76 -1.20 21.50 7.69
CA GLU A 76 -1.24 22.37 6.51
C GLU A 76 -0.71 21.66 5.26
N HIS A 77 0.23 20.72 5.44
CA HIS A 77 0.87 19.95 4.38
C HIS A 77 0.88 18.45 4.73
N PRO A 78 0.91 17.54 3.73
CA PRO A 78 1.05 16.10 3.96
C PRO A 78 2.24 15.75 4.84
N VAL A 79 2.02 14.97 5.89
CA VAL A 79 3.07 14.52 6.81
C VAL A 79 3.73 13.28 6.21
N LEU A 80 4.83 13.50 5.49
CA LEU A 80 5.57 12.44 4.81
C LEU A 80 6.50 11.68 5.76
N PHE A 81 6.41 10.35 5.72
CA PHE A 81 7.42 9.43 6.24
C PHE A 81 7.61 8.27 5.28
N MET A 82 8.54 7.37 5.57
CA MET A 82 8.86 6.25 4.68
C MET A 82 8.90 4.94 5.44
N LYS A 83 8.55 3.86 4.73
CA LYS A 83 8.88 2.49 5.11
C LYS A 83 9.96 1.95 4.17
N MET A 84 10.84 1.11 4.69
CA MET A 84 11.84 0.45 3.87
C MET A 84 11.19 -0.63 3.00
N PRO A 85 11.66 -0.88 1.77
CA PRO A 85 11.16 -1.99 0.94
C PRO A 85 11.22 -3.36 1.62
N SER A 86 12.17 -3.57 2.54
CA SER A 86 12.29 -4.79 3.36
C SER A 86 11.12 -5.03 4.32
N THR A 87 10.28 -4.02 4.55
CA THR A 87 9.09 -4.15 5.40
C THR A 87 7.92 -4.84 4.69
N VAL A 88 7.96 -4.90 3.35
CA VAL A 88 6.87 -5.49 2.56
C VAL A 88 6.72 -6.98 2.89
N GLN A 89 5.48 -7.35 3.26
CA GLN A 89 5.12 -8.73 3.59
C GLN A 89 4.06 -9.24 2.63
N ASN A 90 4.13 -10.52 2.32
CA ASN A 90 3.18 -11.17 1.42
C ASN A 90 1.84 -11.42 2.12
N PRO A 91 0.74 -11.50 1.36
CA PRO A 91 -0.55 -11.96 1.87
C PRO A 91 -0.42 -13.34 2.53
N GLY A 92 -1.01 -13.49 3.72
CA GLY A 92 -1.00 -14.73 4.48
C GLY A 92 0.30 -15.06 5.23
N ASP A 93 1.40 -14.36 4.97
CA ASP A 93 2.62 -14.52 5.73
C ASP A 93 2.54 -13.78 7.08
N PRO A 94 3.19 -14.29 8.16
CA PRO A 94 3.11 -13.68 9.48
C PRO A 94 3.84 -12.34 9.57
N ILE A 95 3.31 -11.42 10.36
CA ILE A 95 4.02 -10.22 10.81
C ILE A 95 4.94 -10.64 11.97
N LEU A 96 6.24 -10.41 11.82
CA LEU A 96 7.24 -10.80 12.81
C LEU A 96 7.46 -9.67 13.82
N LEU A 97 7.14 -9.92 15.07
CA LEU A 97 7.40 -8.95 16.14
C LEU A 97 8.91 -8.84 16.38
N PRO A 98 9.43 -7.60 16.54
CA PRO A 98 10.87 -7.40 16.72
C PRO A 98 11.35 -7.98 18.07
N THR A 99 12.39 -8.81 18.02
CA THR A 99 12.90 -9.49 19.23
C THR A 99 14.07 -8.78 19.88
N ARG A 100 14.89 -8.06 19.11
CA ARG A 100 16.10 -7.37 19.61
C ARG A 100 15.79 -5.93 20.04
N LEU A 101 15.11 -5.16 19.21
CA LEU A 101 14.57 -3.86 19.57
C LEU A 101 13.07 -4.06 19.85
N LYS A 102 12.78 -4.63 21.03
CA LYS A 102 11.42 -5.02 21.40
C LYS A 102 10.46 -3.83 21.33
N SER A 103 9.22 -4.13 20.98
CA SER A 103 8.08 -3.24 21.10
C SER A 103 6.96 -3.98 21.80
N ASP A 104 6.36 -3.35 22.79
CA ASP A 104 5.17 -3.84 23.48
C ASP A 104 3.89 -3.14 22.99
N SER A 105 4.01 -2.33 21.94
CA SER A 105 2.93 -1.48 21.41
C SER A 105 2.87 -1.57 19.89
N VAL A 106 2.87 -2.80 19.35
CA VAL A 106 2.68 -3.03 17.91
C VAL A 106 1.20 -2.95 17.57
N ASP A 107 0.87 -2.14 16.58
CA ASP A 107 -0.48 -1.78 16.19
C ASP A 107 -0.66 -1.85 14.68
N TYR A 108 -1.89 -2.02 14.21
CA TYR A 108 -2.28 -2.07 12.80
C TYR A 108 -2.79 -0.71 12.31
N GLU A 109 -2.65 -0.45 11.03
CA GLU A 109 -3.29 0.70 10.36
C GLU A 109 -3.79 0.25 8.98
N CYS A 110 -5.12 0.31 8.78
CA CYS A 110 -5.74 0.02 7.48
C CYS A 110 -5.49 1.15 6.51
N GLU A 111 -4.81 0.87 5.39
CA GLU A 111 -4.39 1.88 4.44
C GLU A 111 -4.74 1.53 2.99
N LEU A 112 -5.02 2.57 2.19
CA LEU A 112 -5.02 2.49 0.75
C LEU A 112 -3.61 2.71 0.22
N ALA A 113 -3.06 1.73 -0.48
CA ALA A 113 -1.81 1.89 -1.21
C ALA A 113 -2.08 2.24 -2.68
N VAL A 114 -1.44 3.29 -3.15
CA VAL A 114 -1.47 3.75 -4.55
C VAL A 114 -0.17 3.33 -5.21
N VAL A 115 -0.24 2.58 -6.30
CA VAL A 115 0.93 2.13 -7.05
C VAL A 115 1.16 3.04 -8.24
N ILE A 116 2.31 3.72 -8.25
CA ILE A 116 2.74 4.54 -9.39
C ILE A 116 3.14 3.62 -10.54
N GLY A 117 2.56 3.82 -11.68
CA GLY A 117 2.74 2.97 -12.87
C GLY A 117 3.63 3.57 -13.95
N ARG A 118 4.04 4.81 -13.78
CA ARG A 118 4.86 5.55 -14.72
C ARG A 118 5.65 6.62 -13.99
N ASP A 119 6.95 6.71 -14.26
CA ASP A 119 7.81 7.72 -13.65
C ASP A 119 7.21 9.12 -13.80
N CYS A 120 7.22 9.89 -12.71
CA CYS A 120 6.64 11.22 -12.72
C CYS A 120 7.38 12.22 -11.84
N LYS A 121 7.42 13.46 -12.31
CA LYS A 121 8.03 14.61 -11.66
C LYS A 121 7.23 15.86 -11.96
N ASN A 122 6.96 16.69 -10.93
CA ASN A 122 6.20 17.94 -11.05
C ASN A 122 4.83 17.76 -11.73
N VAL A 123 4.12 16.71 -11.37
CA VAL A 123 2.80 16.38 -11.92
C VAL A 123 1.75 17.30 -11.33
N SER A 124 0.87 17.85 -12.17
CA SER A 124 -0.27 18.62 -11.68
C SER A 124 -1.33 17.71 -11.06
N LYS A 125 -2.12 18.24 -10.11
CA LYS A 125 -3.25 17.54 -9.51
C LYS A 125 -4.21 16.98 -10.58
N GLY A 126 -4.43 17.72 -11.68
CA GLY A 126 -5.34 17.32 -12.76
C GLY A 126 -4.87 16.08 -13.53
N ASP A 127 -3.55 15.89 -13.65
CA ASP A 127 -2.94 14.80 -14.40
C ASP A 127 -2.52 13.61 -13.50
N ALA A 128 -2.60 13.78 -12.18
CA ALA A 128 -2.00 12.88 -11.20
C ALA A 128 -2.42 11.42 -11.36
N LEU A 129 -3.72 11.16 -11.56
CA LEU A 129 -4.23 9.80 -11.71
C LEU A 129 -3.77 9.10 -12.99
N ASP A 130 -3.27 9.84 -13.98
CA ASP A 130 -2.72 9.26 -15.21
C ASP A 130 -1.38 8.52 -14.99
N TYR A 131 -0.76 8.76 -13.85
CA TYR A 131 0.48 8.10 -13.45
C TYR A 131 0.26 6.89 -12.53
N VAL A 132 -0.99 6.59 -12.16
CA VAL A 132 -1.34 5.48 -11.29
C VAL A 132 -1.56 4.21 -12.10
N LEU A 133 -0.90 3.12 -11.72
CA LEU A 133 -1.16 1.76 -12.23
C LEU A 133 -2.45 1.20 -11.61
N GLY A 134 -2.60 1.36 -10.30
CA GLY A 134 -3.73 0.83 -9.57
C GLY A 134 -3.59 0.98 -8.06
N TYR A 135 -4.43 0.27 -7.35
CA TYR A 135 -4.62 0.39 -5.92
C TYR A 135 -4.59 -0.98 -5.24
N THR A 136 -4.11 -1.01 -4.02
CA THR A 136 -4.13 -2.22 -3.19
C THR A 136 -4.30 -1.86 -1.71
N CYS A 137 -4.59 -2.86 -0.87
CA CYS A 137 -4.58 -2.65 0.57
C CYS A 137 -3.16 -2.71 1.12
N ALA A 138 -2.91 -1.92 2.16
CA ALA A 138 -1.71 -2.02 2.97
C ALA A 138 -2.08 -2.03 4.45
N ASN A 139 -1.24 -2.67 5.26
CA ASN A 139 -1.27 -2.53 6.71
C ASN A 139 0.00 -1.80 7.13
N ASP A 140 -0.12 -0.53 7.53
CA ASP A 140 1.02 0.24 8.03
C ASP A 140 1.29 -0.11 9.50
N VAL A 141 1.82 -1.31 9.72
CA VAL A 141 2.13 -1.81 11.06
C VAL A 141 3.12 -0.89 11.75
N SER A 142 2.79 -0.55 13.00
CA SER A 142 3.45 0.52 13.75
C SER A 142 3.83 0.06 15.15
N ALA A 143 5.12 0.16 15.50
CA ALA A 143 5.58 0.07 16.86
C ALA A 143 5.43 1.45 17.52
N ARG A 144 4.34 1.67 18.27
CA ARG A 144 3.95 3.00 18.77
C ARG A 144 4.95 3.61 19.74
N ASP A 145 5.56 2.80 20.57
CA ASP A 145 6.63 3.19 21.48
C ASP A 145 7.87 3.73 20.72
N TRP A 146 8.25 3.10 19.60
CA TRP A 146 9.33 3.55 18.73
C TRP A 146 8.92 4.74 17.87
N GLN A 147 7.68 4.80 17.40
CA GLN A 147 7.15 5.92 16.63
C GLN A 147 7.14 7.22 17.44
N LYS A 148 6.63 7.15 18.70
CA LYS A 148 6.36 8.34 19.53
C LYS A 148 7.57 8.85 20.32
N GLY A 149 8.55 8.02 20.63
CA GLY A 149 9.64 8.44 21.52
C GLY A 149 10.93 7.67 21.38
N GLY A 150 10.88 6.35 21.25
CA GLY A 150 12.06 5.47 21.18
C GLY A 150 12.95 5.69 19.94
N GLY A 151 12.40 6.28 18.89
CA GLY A 151 13.07 6.50 17.61
C GLY A 151 13.73 7.87 17.42
N GLY A 152 13.93 8.65 18.48
CA GLY A 152 14.51 9.99 18.37
C GLY A 152 13.58 11.00 17.68
N GLY A 153 12.27 10.80 17.75
CA GLY A 153 11.26 11.67 17.14
C GLY A 153 10.98 11.42 15.66
N GLN A 154 11.66 10.43 15.05
CA GLN A 154 11.41 10.07 13.65
C GLN A 154 10.45 8.88 13.56
N TRP A 155 9.28 9.08 12.96
CA TRP A 155 8.23 8.06 12.83
C TRP A 155 8.71 6.81 12.11
N CYS A 156 9.57 6.98 11.09
CA CYS A 156 10.15 5.87 10.33
C CYS A 156 10.69 4.77 11.24
N ARG A 157 11.23 5.11 12.42
CA ARG A 157 11.83 4.13 13.32
C ARG A 157 10.82 3.12 13.87
N GLY A 158 9.59 3.54 14.11
CA GLY A 158 8.48 2.67 14.52
C GLY A 158 7.78 1.95 13.37
N LYS A 159 8.09 2.34 12.12
CA LYS A 159 7.40 1.93 10.91
C LYS A 159 8.24 1.00 10.01
N THR A 160 9.56 0.84 10.27
CA THR A 160 10.50 0.15 9.37
C THR A 160 11.07 -1.15 9.94
N PHE A 161 10.34 -1.84 10.80
CA PHE A 161 10.69 -3.22 11.14
C PHE A 161 10.34 -4.15 9.97
N ASP A 162 11.11 -5.22 9.78
CA ASP A 162 10.83 -6.22 8.74
C ASP A 162 9.39 -6.73 8.88
N THR A 163 8.73 -6.99 7.76
CA THR A 163 7.34 -7.46 7.67
C THR A 163 6.24 -6.47 8.11
N PHE A 164 6.59 -5.23 8.46
CA PHE A 164 5.64 -4.22 8.95
C PHE A 164 4.85 -3.51 7.83
N CYS A 165 4.84 -4.05 6.61
CA CYS A 165 4.02 -3.56 5.51
C CYS A 165 3.39 -4.74 4.72
N PRO A 166 2.45 -5.51 5.31
CA PRO A 166 1.62 -6.41 4.53
C PRO A 166 0.94 -5.64 3.39
N LEU A 167 1.12 -6.12 2.15
CA LEU A 167 0.66 -5.46 0.94
C LEU A 167 -0.11 -6.43 0.05
N GLY A 168 -1.29 -6.06 -0.37
CA GLY A 168 -2.12 -6.90 -1.24
C GLY A 168 -3.51 -7.16 -0.66
N PRO A 169 -4.17 -8.28 -1.04
CA PRO A 169 -3.65 -9.40 -1.83
C PRO A 169 -3.57 -9.15 -3.34
N VAL A 170 -4.37 -8.23 -3.89
CA VAL A 170 -4.46 -7.94 -5.32
C VAL A 170 -4.14 -6.47 -5.58
N LEU A 171 -3.58 -6.19 -6.74
CA LEU A 171 -3.54 -4.86 -7.33
C LEU A 171 -4.76 -4.72 -8.25
N VAL A 172 -5.63 -3.79 -7.95
CA VAL A 172 -6.78 -3.44 -8.81
C VAL A 172 -6.37 -2.30 -9.71
N THR A 173 -6.42 -2.50 -11.01
CA THR A 173 -6.01 -1.48 -11.99
C THR A 173 -6.90 -0.24 -11.93
N ARG A 174 -6.34 0.91 -12.25
CA ARG A 174 -6.97 2.23 -12.15
C ARG A 174 -8.33 2.32 -12.86
N ASP A 175 -8.48 1.66 -13.99
CA ASP A 175 -9.73 1.66 -14.78
C ASP A 175 -10.93 1.05 -14.03
N GLU A 176 -10.68 0.12 -13.09
CA GLU A 176 -11.74 -0.44 -12.25
C GLU A 176 -12.05 0.41 -11.00
N ILE A 177 -11.19 1.36 -10.66
CA ILE A 177 -11.37 2.27 -9.52
C ILE A 177 -11.29 3.72 -10.03
N PRO A 178 -12.37 4.25 -10.61
CA PRO A 178 -12.35 5.59 -11.20
C PRO A 178 -12.23 6.70 -10.14
N ASN A 179 -12.62 6.44 -8.90
CA ASN A 179 -12.49 7.37 -7.78
C ASN A 179 -11.85 6.71 -6.54
N PRO A 180 -10.55 6.86 -6.32
CA PRO A 180 -9.88 6.32 -5.15
C PRO A 180 -10.23 7.04 -3.83
N ASN A 181 -10.91 8.17 -3.92
CA ASN A 181 -11.31 8.98 -2.76
C ASN A 181 -12.75 8.69 -2.31
N ALA A 182 -13.29 7.51 -2.61
CA ALA A 182 -14.64 7.07 -2.20
C ALA A 182 -14.68 5.55 -1.98
N LEU A 183 -13.65 4.98 -1.34
CA LEU A 183 -13.50 3.56 -1.09
C LEU A 183 -13.72 3.26 0.40
N GLY A 184 -14.49 2.22 0.69
CA GLY A 184 -14.53 1.66 2.03
C GLY A 184 -13.22 0.93 2.35
N ILE A 185 -12.61 1.22 3.51
CA ILE A 185 -11.46 0.50 4.05
C ILE A 185 -11.76 -0.05 5.43
N LYS A 186 -11.28 -1.27 5.70
CA LYS A 186 -11.67 -1.98 6.92
C LYS A 186 -10.57 -2.89 7.42
N THR A 187 -10.38 -2.91 8.75
CA THR A 187 -9.60 -3.93 9.46
C THR A 187 -10.53 -4.85 10.23
N VAL A 188 -10.37 -6.15 10.02
CA VAL A 188 -11.01 -7.18 10.84
C VAL A 188 -9.91 -7.96 11.56
N LEU A 189 -9.95 -7.96 12.90
CA LEU A 189 -9.00 -8.67 13.75
C LEU A 189 -9.74 -9.72 14.57
N ASN A 190 -9.38 -10.99 14.42
CA ASN A 190 -10.03 -12.12 15.13
C ASN A 190 -11.56 -12.17 14.96
N GLY A 191 -12.06 -11.75 13.81
CA GLY A 191 -13.50 -11.71 13.51
C GLY A 191 -14.22 -10.43 13.96
N GLU A 192 -13.54 -9.52 14.64
CA GLU A 192 -14.08 -8.23 15.08
C GLU A 192 -13.63 -7.10 14.15
N VAL A 193 -14.55 -6.19 13.82
CA VAL A 193 -14.25 -4.99 13.02
C VAL A 193 -13.59 -3.97 13.94
N MET A 194 -12.33 -3.67 13.67
CA MET A 194 -11.51 -2.75 14.47
C MET A 194 -11.41 -1.36 13.83
N GLN A 195 -11.36 -1.31 12.49
CA GLN A 195 -11.40 -0.08 11.72
C GLN A 195 -12.43 -0.27 10.60
N ASP A 196 -13.29 0.72 10.38
CA ASP A 196 -14.28 0.74 9.29
C ASP A 196 -14.49 2.19 8.87
N TRP A 197 -13.91 2.59 7.77
CA TRP A 197 -13.92 3.97 7.34
C TRP A 197 -13.97 4.11 5.81
N ASN A 198 -13.91 5.35 5.32
CA ASN A 198 -13.94 5.64 3.89
C ASN A 198 -12.82 6.61 3.52
N THR A 199 -12.25 6.44 2.33
CA THR A 199 -11.19 7.31 1.80
C THR A 199 -11.68 8.72 1.43
N ASP A 200 -12.98 8.98 1.46
CA ASP A 200 -13.54 10.33 1.28
C ASP A 200 -13.27 11.27 2.47
N ASP A 201 -12.87 10.68 3.63
CA ASP A 201 -12.44 11.43 4.82
C ASP A 201 -10.98 11.92 4.75
N MET A 202 -10.24 11.59 3.69
CA MET A 202 -8.86 12.06 3.51
C MET A 202 -8.79 13.59 3.55
N ILE A 203 -7.81 14.13 4.29
CA ILE A 203 -7.48 15.56 4.34
C ILE A 203 -6.90 15.98 2.99
N PHE A 204 -5.94 15.21 2.49
CA PHE A 204 -5.32 15.36 1.18
C PHE A 204 -5.71 14.17 0.30
N ASP A 205 -6.46 14.41 -0.76
CA ASP A 205 -6.88 13.39 -1.70
C ASP A 205 -5.70 12.81 -2.51
N VAL A 206 -5.88 11.64 -3.12
CA VAL A 206 -4.81 10.96 -3.87
C VAL A 206 -4.16 11.86 -4.93
N PRO A 207 -4.90 12.63 -5.76
CA PRO A 207 -4.28 13.56 -6.70
C PRO A 207 -3.40 14.63 -6.05
N THR A 208 -3.84 15.21 -4.93
CA THR A 208 -3.07 16.19 -4.17
C THR A 208 -1.78 15.59 -3.62
N LEU A 209 -1.82 14.35 -3.13
CA LEU A 209 -0.63 13.66 -2.64
C LEU A 209 0.39 13.40 -3.75
N ILE A 210 -0.05 12.98 -4.93
CA ILE A 210 0.85 12.75 -6.07
C ILE A 210 1.48 14.07 -6.54
N GLU A 211 0.69 15.15 -6.65
CA GLU A 211 1.20 16.49 -6.96
C GLU A 211 2.27 16.92 -5.95
N PHE A 212 1.96 16.85 -4.65
CA PHE A 212 2.86 17.23 -3.57
C PHE A 212 4.16 16.42 -3.57
N LEU A 213 4.07 15.10 -3.64
CA LEU A 213 5.23 14.21 -3.59
C LEU A 213 6.10 14.35 -4.84
N SER A 214 5.49 14.36 -6.04
CA SER A 214 6.22 14.53 -7.30
C SER A 214 6.86 15.90 -7.43
N GLY A 215 6.36 16.91 -6.72
CA GLY A 215 6.95 18.25 -6.65
C GLY A 215 8.32 18.28 -5.96
N SER A 216 8.55 17.40 -4.99
CA SER A 216 9.82 17.34 -4.24
C SER A 216 10.78 16.28 -4.77
N THR A 217 10.28 15.11 -5.19
CA THR A 217 11.11 14.00 -5.66
C THR A 217 10.48 13.35 -6.90
N GLU A 218 11.29 12.65 -7.69
CA GLU A 218 10.76 11.77 -8.74
C GLU A 218 10.08 10.57 -8.09
N LEU A 219 8.88 10.24 -8.55
CA LEU A 219 8.18 9.01 -8.20
C LEU A 219 8.44 8.01 -9.32
N ALA A 220 9.16 6.93 -9.03
CA ALA A 220 9.46 5.87 -9.98
C ALA A 220 8.38 4.77 -9.97
N ALA A 221 8.16 4.16 -11.15
CA ALA A 221 7.27 3.03 -11.36
C ALA A 221 7.93 1.68 -10.99
#